data_f6162af9b46590a4842e7db2c699a52a
#
_entry.id   f6162af9b46590a4842e7db2c699a52a
#
_cell.length_a   1.000
_cell.length_b   1.000
_cell.length_c   1.000
_cell.angle_alpha   90.00
_cell.angle_beta   90.00
_cell.angle_gamma   90.00
#
_symmetry.space_group_name_H-M   'P 1'
#
loop_
_entity.id
_entity.type
_entity.pdbx_description
1 polymer ?
#
loop_
_entity_poly.entity_id
_entity_poly.type
_entity_poly.pdbx_seq_one_letter_code
_entity_poly.pdbx_strand_id
1 'polypeptide(L)'
;MKKFAVLQLSGCAGCEMSLLEAGDWTQEYTLTHLPLIISSHDIPDVEVLLISGGVRTDEDLFNLRRSVKKAQQVVAVGTCAISGGVASLGDREEVRELFAADESRRGVPRMLPKCHPVDTFVNVSFYLPGCPPTPELFMVALSGKADFKSNKIVCAECGRKKVKEIRPQSLAGFSQGNVLSDICLIKQGFLCIGSSTRNGCLAPCPRAGFPCVGCRGPSDTLMEKGKTAWLQSIQRIFETLTDIPAEEVNKGLRSPQLSLFLFQFSDYDGTTRPIRPKEKMI
;
A
#
# COMPACT_ATOMS: atom_id res chain seq x y z
N MET A 1 16.92 21.80 -13.00
CA MET A 1 15.90 20.78 -12.75
C MET A 1 16.40 19.87 -11.63
N LYS A 2 15.56 19.56 -10.66
CA LYS A 2 15.91 18.64 -9.58
C LYS A 2 16.04 17.22 -10.12
N LYS A 3 17.08 16.50 -9.70
CA LYS A 3 17.30 15.10 -10.11
C LYS A 3 16.60 14.16 -9.15
N PHE A 4 15.95 13.15 -9.71
CA PHE A 4 15.41 12.06 -8.93
C PHE A 4 15.71 10.71 -9.57
N ALA A 5 15.62 9.66 -8.76
CA ALA A 5 15.79 8.29 -9.20
C ALA A 5 14.71 7.40 -8.57
N VAL A 6 14.47 6.26 -9.18
CA VAL A 6 13.59 5.22 -8.66
C VAL A 6 14.41 3.96 -8.40
N LEU A 7 14.43 3.50 -7.15
CA LEU A 7 14.92 2.19 -6.78
C LEU A 7 13.73 1.23 -6.69
N GLN A 8 13.68 0.27 -7.59
CA GLN A 8 12.72 -0.81 -7.56
C GLN A 8 13.29 -1.99 -6.79
N LEU A 9 12.61 -2.38 -5.71
CA LEU A 9 12.86 -3.60 -4.94
C LEU A 9 11.82 -4.67 -5.30
N SER A 10 11.63 -5.68 -4.45
CA SER A 10 10.63 -6.72 -4.69
C SER A 10 9.21 -6.15 -4.72
N GLY A 11 8.60 -6.10 -5.90
CA GLY A 11 7.26 -5.56 -6.16
C GLY A 11 6.75 -5.88 -7.56
N CYS A 12 5.64 -5.27 -7.95
CA CYS A 12 4.96 -5.55 -9.22
C CYS A 12 5.14 -4.47 -10.30
N ALA A 13 6.00 -3.47 -10.07
CA ALA A 13 6.22 -2.30 -10.93
C ALA A 13 4.99 -1.39 -11.13
N GLY A 14 3.88 -1.60 -10.43
CA GLY A 14 2.69 -0.75 -10.54
C GLY A 14 2.94 0.70 -10.10
N CYS A 15 3.83 0.91 -9.13
CA CYS A 15 4.21 2.25 -8.66
C CYS A 15 4.97 3.02 -9.73
N GLU A 16 5.87 2.36 -10.44
CA GLU A 16 6.65 2.92 -11.55
C GLU A 16 5.75 3.30 -12.72
N MET A 17 4.80 2.43 -13.06
CA MET A 17 3.81 2.71 -14.10
C MET A 17 2.97 3.94 -13.75
N SER A 18 2.49 4.03 -12.51
CA SER A 18 1.73 5.18 -12.04
C SER A 18 2.55 6.48 -12.03
N LEU A 19 3.85 6.41 -11.70
CA LEU A 19 4.76 7.56 -11.83
C LEU A 19 4.87 8.03 -13.29
N LEU A 20 4.98 7.10 -14.23
CA LEU A 20 5.10 7.44 -15.66
C LEU A 20 3.82 8.09 -16.21
N GLU A 21 2.66 7.77 -15.64
CA GLU A 21 1.39 8.41 -15.97
C GLU A 21 1.26 9.82 -15.38
N ALA A 22 2.09 10.20 -14.41
CA ALA A 22 2.10 11.52 -13.78
C ALA A 22 2.79 12.59 -14.69
N GLY A 23 2.31 12.77 -15.88
CA GLY A 23 2.89 13.45 -17.06
C GLY A 23 3.71 14.73 -16.86
N ASP A 24 3.50 15.51 -15.80
CA ASP A 24 4.06 16.86 -15.67
C ASP A 24 5.43 16.94 -14.98
N TRP A 25 5.93 15.83 -14.42
CA TRP A 25 7.21 15.83 -13.71
C TRP A 25 8.40 16.17 -14.61
N THR A 26 8.31 15.91 -15.91
CA THR A 26 9.37 16.19 -16.89
C THR A 26 9.71 17.67 -17.04
N GLN A 27 8.85 18.57 -16.63
CA GLN A 27 9.07 20.02 -16.71
C GLN A 27 9.98 20.53 -15.58
N GLU A 28 9.88 19.95 -14.40
CA GLU A 28 10.57 20.42 -13.19
C GLU A 28 11.68 19.47 -12.72
N TYR A 29 11.59 18.18 -13.08
CA TYR A 29 12.46 17.13 -12.57
C TYR A 29 13.17 16.39 -13.71
N THR A 30 14.36 15.88 -13.42
CA THR A 30 15.11 14.99 -14.30
C THR A 30 15.17 13.60 -13.67
N LEU A 31 14.57 12.62 -14.33
CA LEU A 31 14.69 11.21 -13.97
C LEU A 31 16.08 10.70 -14.39
N THR A 32 16.85 10.19 -13.45
CA THR A 32 18.23 9.73 -13.68
C THR A 32 18.39 8.22 -13.63
N HIS A 33 17.45 7.53 -13.00
CA HIS A 33 17.43 6.07 -12.91
C HIS A 33 16.00 5.56 -12.71
N LEU A 34 15.60 4.63 -13.56
CA LEU A 34 14.37 3.82 -13.44
C LEU A 34 14.61 2.54 -14.26
N PRO A 35 14.70 1.36 -13.64
CA PRO A 35 15.08 0.12 -14.33
C PRO A 35 14.23 -0.23 -15.56
N LEU A 36 12.95 0.20 -15.58
CA LEU A 36 12.03 -0.07 -16.69
C LEU A 36 12.39 0.67 -18.00
N ILE A 37 13.06 1.82 -17.92
CA ILE A 37 13.29 2.69 -19.08
C ILE A 37 14.73 3.22 -19.20
N ILE A 38 15.54 3.08 -18.16
CA ILE A 38 16.93 3.57 -18.15
C ILE A 38 17.86 2.41 -17.81
N SER A 39 18.73 2.05 -18.75
CA SER A 39 19.66 0.93 -18.64
C SER A 39 20.93 1.27 -17.82
N SER A 40 20.84 2.09 -16.80
CA SER A 40 21.97 2.35 -15.91
C SER A 40 21.98 1.37 -14.73
N HIS A 41 23.15 0.84 -14.38
CA HIS A 41 23.29 -0.05 -13.24
C HIS A 41 23.38 0.67 -11.90
N ASP A 42 23.74 1.95 -11.91
CA ASP A 42 23.99 2.74 -10.72
C ASP A 42 23.10 3.97 -10.64
N ILE A 43 22.60 4.23 -9.45
CA ILE A 43 21.89 5.46 -9.13
C ILE A 43 22.95 6.55 -8.88
N PRO A 44 22.94 7.69 -9.63
CA PRO A 44 23.79 8.83 -9.35
C PRO A 44 23.34 9.58 -8.09
N ASP A 45 24.07 10.62 -7.69
CA ASP A 45 23.61 11.52 -6.63
C ASP A 45 22.37 12.29 -7.07
N VAL A 46 21.31 12.23 -6.23
CA VAL A 46 19.99 12.80 -6.51
C VAL A 46 19.43 13.55 -5.31
N GLU A 47 18.53 14.49 -5.58
CA GLU A 47 17.78 15.18 -4.53
C GLU A 47 16.71 14.27 -3.91
N VAL A 48 16.03 13.45 -4.73
CA VAL A 48 14.96 12.56 -4.27
C VAL A 48 15.17 11.14 -4.80
N LEU A 49 15.14 10.17 -3.90
CA LEU A 49 15.09 8.76 -4.22
C LEU A 49 13.71 8.21 -3.87
N LEU A 50 12.96 7.81 -4.88
CA LEU A 50 11.72 7.07 -4.73
C LEU A 50 12.05 5.59 -4.63
N ILE A 51 11.56 4.91 -3.59
CA ILE A 51 11.80 3.49 -3.38
C ILE A 51 10.46 2.76 -3.40
N SER A 52 10.27 1.88 -4.36
CA SER A 52 9.13 0.98 -4.47
C SER A 52 9.52 -0.46 -4.16
N GLY A 53 8.52 -1.30 -3.87
CA GLY A 53 8.78 -2.69 -3.48
C GLY A 53 9.19 -2.86 -2.02
N GLY A 54 9.11 -4.09 -1.51
CA GLY A 54 9.56 -4.47 -0.18
C GLY A 54 10.97 -5.05 -0.21
N VAL A 55 11.64 -5.08 0.94
CA VAL A 55 12.96 -5.71 1.09
C VAL A 55 12.74 -7.21 1.32
N ARG A 56 12.80 -7.99 0.26
CA ARG A 56 12.53 -9.43 0.26
C ARG A 56 13.77 -10.29 0.20
N THR A 57 14.84 -9.78 -0.45
CA THR A 57 16.06 -10.52 -0.71
C THR A 57 17.28 -9.81 -0.12
N ASP A 58 18.39 -10.52 -0.04
CA ASP A 58 19.69 -9.94 0.32
C ASP A 58 20.18 -8.93 -0.72
N GLU A 59 19.83 -9.10 -1.99
CA GLU A 59 20.09 -8.14 -3.06
C GLU A 59 19.27 -6.86 -2.89
N ASP A 60 17.95 -6.98 -2.57
CA ASP A 60 17.14 -5.81 -2.22
C ASP A 60 17.79 -4.98 -1.12
N LEU A 61 18.25 -5.65 -0.05
CA LEU A 61 18.87 -5.01 1.09
C LEU A 61 20.20 -4.32 0.71
N PHE A 62 21.00 -4.99 -0.10
CA PHE A 62 22.27 -4.44 -0.61
C PHE A 62 22.02 -3.18 -1.45
N ASN A 63 21.10 -3.28 -2.43
CA ASN A 63 20.77 -2.18 -3.32
C ASN A 63 20.15 -1.00 -2.55
N LEU A 64 19.26 -1.28 -1.58
CA LEU A 64 18.67 -0.27 -0.71
C LEU A 64 19.76 0.52 0.03
N ARG A 65 20.65 -0.19 0.76
CA ARG A 65 21.72 0.45 1.56
C ARG A 65 22.71 1.24 0.74
N ARG A 66 22.97 0.81 -0.48
CA ARG A 66 23.85 1.50 -1.41
C ARG A 66 23.21 2.77 -1.95
N SER A 67 21.95 2.69 -2.38
CA SER A 67 21.25 3.76 -3.07
C SER A 67 20.87 4.93 -2.16
N VAL A 68 20.48 4.67 -0.90
CA VAL A 68 20.11 5.75 0.03
C VAL A 68 21.26 6.70 0.36
N LYS A 69 22.52 6.25 0.20
CA LYS A 69 23.70 7.10 0.41
C LYS A 69 23.87 8.17 -0.67
N LYS A 70 23.17 8.02 -1.79
CA LYS A 70 23.20 8.90 -2.96
C LYS A 70 22.03 9.89 -3.01
N ALA A 71 21.18 9.89 -2.00
CA ALA A 71 19.96 10.69 -1.97
C ALA A 71 19.93 11.67 -0.80
N GLN A 72 19.47 12.89 -1.05
CA GLN A 72 19.20 13.86 0.02
C GLN A 72 17.89 13.55 0.74
N GLN A 73 16.89 13.07 0.00
CA GLN A 73 15.59 12.65 0.53
C GLN A 73 15.22 11.27 0.02
N VAL A 74 14.68 10.45 0.91
CA VAL A 74 14.22 9.08 0.61
C VAL A 74 12.72 9.01 0.81
N VAL A 75 12.00 8.57 -0.22
CA VAL A 75 10.55 8.42 -0.20
C VAL A 75 10.18 6.95 -0.38
N ALA A 76 9.49 6.36 0.59
CA ALA A 76 8.91 5.03 0.46
C ALA A 76 7.59 5.12 -0.32
N VAL A 77 7.54 4.48 -1.49
CA VAL A 77 6.44 4.55 -2.45
C VAL A 77 5.67 3.24 -2.49
N GLY A 78 4.38 3.34 -2.28
CA GLY A 78 3.47 2.20 -2.37
C GLY A 78 3.46 1.32 -1.14
N THR A 79 2.44 0.48 -1.07
CA THR A 79 2.18 -0.40 0.08
C THR A 79 3.31 -1.40 0.32
N CYS A 80 4.01 -1.84 -0.74
CA CYS A 80 5.14 -2.77 -0.59
C CYS A 80 6.30 -2.13 0.18
N ALA A 81 6.72 -0.93 -0.20
CA ALA A 81 7.81 -0.21 0.47
C ALA A 81 7.46 0.19 1.92
N ILE A 82 6.17 0.45 2.20
CA ILE A 82 5.70 0.96 3.49
C ILE A 82 5.41 -0.17 4.49
N SER A 83 4.92 -1.31 4.02
CA SER A 83 4.42 -2.38 4.90
C SER A 83 4.65 -3.81 4.37
N GLY A 84 5.51 -4.00 3.38
CA GLY A 84 5.79 -5.29 2.76
C GLY A 84 4.87 -5.62 1.58
N GLY A 85 3.60 -5.19 1.61
CA GLY A 85 2.66 -5.28 0.50
C GLY A 85 2.50 -6.68 -0.11
N VAL A 86 2.39 -6.74 -1.43
CA VAL A 86 2.24 -8.00 -2.19
C VAL A 86 3.44 -8.93 -1.99
N ALA A 87 4.65 -8.38 -1.88
CA ALA A 87 5.86 -9.16 -1.69
C ALA A 87 5.83 -9.96 -0.37
N SER A 88 5.12 -9.49 0.66
CA SER A 88 4.98 -10.20 1.94
C SER A 88 4.08 -11.45 1.86
N LEU A 89 3.31 -11.64 0.78
CA LEU A 89 2.59 -12.89 0.56
C LEU A 89 3.53 -14.10 0.39
N GLY A 90 4.78 -13.87 0.02
CA GLY A 90 5.84 -14.87 0.00
C GLY A 90 6.34 -15.30 1.39
N ASP A 91 5.85 -14.68 2.49
CA ASP A 91 6.20 -15.09 3.86
C ASP A 91 5.41 -16.33 4.32
N ARG A 92 4.40 -16.74 3.57
CA ARG A 92 3.64 -17.95 3.86
C ARG A 92 4.55 -19.17 3.82
N GLU A 93 4.35 -20.08 4.76
CA GLU A 93 5.19 -21.27 4.92
C GLU A 93 5.24 -22.12 3.65
N GLU A 94 4.08 -22.34 3.03
CA GLU A 94 3.97 -23.14 1.80
C GLU A 94 4.78 -22.53 0.63
N VAL A 95 4.83 -21.19 0.55
CA VAL A 95 5.60 -20.48 -0.47
C VAL A 95 7.09 -20.55 -0.15
N ARG A 96 7.47 -20.40 1.12
CA ARG A 96 8.87 -20.49 1.55
C ARG A 96 9.46 -21.88 1.32
N GLU A 97 8.69 -22.93 1.60
CA GLU A 97 9.11 -24.33 1.37
C GLU A 97 9.35 -24.61 -0.11
N LEU A 98 8.48 -24.10 -1.01
CA LEU A 98 8.67 -24.22 -2.46
C LEU A 98 9.98 -23.59 -2.93
N PHE A 99 10.39 -22.48 -2.34
CA PHE A 99 11.64 -21.79 -2.69
C PHE A 99 12.87 -22.37 -1.98
N ALA A 100 12.71 -22.93 -0.78
CA ALA A 100 13.80 -23.55 -0.02
C ALA A 100 14.22 -24.92 -0.57
N ALA A 101 13.28 -25.64 -1.20
CA ALA A 101 13.53 -26.99 -1.73
C ALA A 101 14.40 -27.01 -2.99
N ASP A 102 14.64 -25.86 -3.64
CA ASP A 102 15.40 -25.79 -4.89
C ASP A 102 16.84 -25.30 -4.67
N GLU A 103 17.70 -26.20 -4.20
CA GLU A 103 19.14 -25.92 -4.02
C GLU A 103 19.89 -25.71 -5.35
N SER A 104 19.24 -25.98 -6.51
CA SER A 104 19.85 -25.81 -7.84
C SER A 104 19.95 -24.37 -8.29
N ARG A 105 19.33 -23.42 -7.59
CA ARG A 105 19.27 -21.99 -7.93
C ARG A 105 20.57 -21.25 -7.58
N ARG A 106 21.65 -21.61 -8.23
CA ARG A 106 22.90 -20.87 -8.11
C ARG A 106 22.79 -19.50 -8.76
N GLY A 107 23.18 -18.45 -8.06
CA GLY A 107 23.17 -17.08 -8.57
C GLY A 107 21.83 -16.33 -8.42
N VAL A 108 20.83 -16.94 -7.77
CA VAL A 108 19.59 -16.25 -7.41
C VAL A 108 19.76 -15.60 -6.01
N PRO A 109 19.30 -14.36 -5.80
CA PRO A 109 19.34 -13.73 -4.51
C PRO A 109 18.63 -14.55 -3.43
N ARG A 110 19.21 -14.60 -2.22
CA ARG A 110 18.60 -15.34 -1.12
C ARG A 110 17.44 -14.56 -0.52
N MET A 111 16.34 -15.25 -0.29
CA MET A 111 15.18 -14.68 0.38
C MET A 111 15.48 -14.43 1.86
N LEU A 112 15.12 -13.26 2.34
CA LEU A 112 15.10 -12.97 3.78
C LEU A 112 14.00 -13.79 4.46
N PRO A 113 14.10 -14.06 5.77
CA PRO A 113 13.08 -14.81 6.51
C PRO A 113 11.69 -14.20 6.40
N LYS A 114 11.61 -12.87 6.31
CA LYS A 114 10.37 -12.10 6.06
C LYS A 114 10.64 -10.99 5.06
N CYS A 115 9.60 -10.58 4.34
CA CYS A 115 9.62 -9.33 3.59
C CYS A 115 9.46 -8.15 4.55
N HIS A 116 10.30 -7.17 4.42
CA HIS A 116 10.31 -6.00 5.30
C HIS A 116 9.96 -4.72 4.56
N PRO A 117 9.29 -3.76 5.23
CA PRO A 117 9.23 -2.39 4.75
C PRO A 117 10.62 -1.75 4.73
N VAL A 118 10.81 -0.74 3.88
CA VAL A 118 12.14 -0.14 3.67
C VAL A 118 12.67 0.59 4.91
N ASP A 119 11.78 1.16 5.72
CA ASP A 119 12.11 1.88 6.95
C ASP A 119 12.63 0.98 8.09
N THR A 120 12.57 -0.32 7.91
CA THR A 120 13.23 -1.29 8.80
C THR A 120 14.75 -1.13 8.76
N PHE A 121 15.31 -0.71 7.62
CA PHE A 121 16.74 -0.71 7.38
C PHE A 121 17.34 0.68 7.13
N VAL A 122 16.52 1.66 6.74
CA VAL A 122 16.97 3.00 6.36
C VAL A 122 16.02 4.08 6.86
N ASN A 123 16.52 5.30 7.00
CA ASN A 123 15.66 6.44 7.32
C ASN A 123 14.87 6.88 6.10
N VAL A 124 13.54 6.99 6.24
CA VAL A 124 12.62 7.45 5.22
C VAL A 124 12.17 8.86 5.56
N SER A 125 12.28 9.78 4.59
CA SER A 125 11.86 11.17 4.75
C SER A 125 10.33 11.31 4.66
N PHE A 126 9.73 10.59 3.69
CA PHE A 126 8.29 10.64 3.41
C PHE A 126 7.76 9.27 3.00
N TYR A 127 6.47 9.06 3.22
CA TYR A 127 5.74 7.86 2.81
C TYR A 127 4.64 8.25 1.83
N LEU A 128 4.60 7.61 0.66
CA LEU A 128 3.57 7.78 -0.37
C LEU A 128 2.71 6.50 -0.44
N PRO A 129 1.62 6.40 0.35
CA PRO A 129 0.81 5.19 0.41
C PRO A 129 -0.10 5.02 -0.81
N GLY A 130 -0.32 3.76 -1.20
CA GLY A 130 -1.19 3.34 -2.31
C GLY A 130 -0.67 2.06 -2.95
N CYS A 131 -1.51 1.36 -3.72
CA CYS A 131 -1.09 0.19 -4.47
C CYS A 131 -1.79 0.15 -5.84
N PRO A 132 -1.20 0.92 -6.78
CA PRO A 132 -0.20 1.98 -6.63
C PRO A 132 -0.76 3.27 -6.00
N PRO A 133 0.09 4.24 -5.62
CA PRO A 133 -0.34 5.62 -5.40
C PRO A 133 -0.91 6.20 -6.69
N THR A 134 -1.84 7.15 -6.62
CA THR A 134 -2.35 7.82 -7.82
C THR A 134 -1.29 8.74 -8.43
N PRO A 135 -1.29 8.93 -9.76
CA PRO A 135 -0.28 9.71 -10.48
C PRO A 135 -0.03 11.11 -9.90
N GLU A 136 -1.08 11.83 -9.54
CA GLU A 136 -1.01 13.21 -9.05
C GLU A 136 -0.21 13.33 -7.73
N LEU A 137 -0.20 12.28 -6.93
CA LEU A 137 0.51 12.27 -5.64
C LEU A 137 2.03 12.19 -5.81
N PHE A 138 2.53 11.74 -6.94
CA PHE A 138 3.98 11.71 -7.20
C PHE A 138 4.57 13.10 -7.30
N MET A 139 3.86 14.06 -7.88
CA MET A 139 4.31 15.47 -7.93
C MET A 139 4.47 16.04 -6.52
N VAL A 140 3.53 15.75 -5.64
CA VAL A 140 3.59 16.15 -4.22
C VAL A 140 4.79 15.50 -3.52
N ALA A 141 5.04 14.20 -3.78
CA ALA A 141 6.19 13.49 -3.21
C ALA A 141 7.53 14.05 -3.70
N LEU A 142 7.66 14.33 -4.99
CA LEU A 142 8.86 14.91 -5.59
C LEU A 142 9.15 16.32 -5.10
N SER A 143 8.11 17.11 -4.78
CA SER A 143 8.30 18.46 -4.23
C SER A 143 9.00 18.47 -2.85
N GLY A 144 9.04 17.32 -2.16
CA GLY A 144 9.59 17.20 -0.80
C GLY A 144 8.75 17.87 0.28
N LYS A 145 7.52 18.30 -0.05
CA LYS A 145 6.58 18.98 0.86
C LYS A 145 5.42 18.08 1.29
N ALA A 146 5.48 16.80 0.97
CA ALA A 146 4.39 15.87 1.21
C ALA A 146 4.25 15.54 2.70
N ASP A 147 3.15 15.92 3.29
CA ASP A 147 2.65 15.32 4.53
C ASP A 147 1.46 14.42 4.16
N PHE A 148 1.72 13.12 4.08
CA PHE A 148 0.69 12.12 3.77
C PHE A 148 -0.02 11.59 5.03
N LYS A 149 0.21 12.19 6.19
CA LYS A 149 -0.51 11.86 7.41
C LYS A 149 -1.98 12.23 7.27
N SER A 150 -2.85 11.32 7.60
CA SER A 150 -4.29 11.58 7.58
C SER A 150 -5.07 10.68 8.52
N ASN A 151 -5.90 11.33 9.34
CA ASN A 151 -6.93 10.65 10.14
C ASN A 151 -8.28 10.56 9.41
N LYS A 152 -8.39 11.17 8.22
CA LYS A 152 -9.57 11.03 7.37
C LYS A 152 -9.56 9.68 6.66
N ILE A 153 -10.73 9.22 6.27
CA ILE A 153 -10.96 7.93 5.62
C ILE A 153 -11.51 8.10 4.21
N VAL A 154 -11.40 7.08 3.37
CA VAL A 154 -11.87 7.09 1.97
C VAL A 154 -13.35 7.46 1.87
N CYS A 155 -14.18 7.11 2.86
CA CYS A 155 -15.59 7.48 2.86
C CYS A 155 -15.84 9.02 2.82
N ALA A 156 -14.89 9.83 3.28
CA ALA A 156 -14.98 11.29 3.20
C ALA A 156 -14.87 11.80 1.76
N GLU A 157 -14.26 11.03 0.87
CA GLU A 157 -14.05 11.35 -0.56
C GLU A 157 -15.00 10.59 -1.48
N CYS A 158 -15.64 9.52 -0.98
CA CYS A 158 -16.43 8.57 -1.77
C CYS A 158 -17.72 9.18 -2.33
N GLY A 159 -18.42 10.01 -1.55
CA GLY A 159 -19.66 10.68 -1.95
C GLY A 159 -20.92 9.78 -2.06
N ARG A 160 -20.81 8.45 -1.86
CA ARG A 160 -21.95 7.53 -1.93
C ARG A 160 -22.85 7.66 -0.71
N LYS A 161 -24.18 7.55 -0.92
CA LYS A 161 -25.22 7.73 0.09
C LYS A 161 -25.40 6.49 0.97
N LYS A 162 -25.46 6.68 2.28
CA LYS A 162 -25.74 5.64 3.28
C LYS A 162 -27.24 5.62 3.60
N VAL A 163 -28.06 5.08 2.70
CA VAL A 163 -29.51 4.98 2.86
C VAL A 163 -29.84 4.11 4.07
N LYS A 164 -30.63 4.63 5.02
CA LYS A 164 -30.89 3.95 6.30
C LYS A 164 -31.74 2.68 6.14
N GLU A 165 -32.68 2.72 5.23
CA GLU A 165 -33.67 1.68 4.98
C GLU A 165 -33.06 0.42 4.35
N ILE A 166 -31.90 0.58 3.70
CA ILE A 166 -31.22 -0.55 3.03
C ILE A 166 -30.27 -1.20 4.05
N ARG A 167 -30.58 -2.42 4.46
CA ARG A 167 -29.78 -3.23 5.38
C ARG A 167 -29.61 -4.64 4.82
N PRO A 168 -28.50 -4.90 4.07
CA PRO A 168 -28.25 -6.23 3.52
C PRO A 168 -28.03 -7.24 4.65
N GLN A 169 -28.42 -8.50 4.40
CA GLN A 169 -28.34 -9.61 5.36
C GLN A 169 -27.20 -10.60 5.04
N SER A 170 -26.56 -10.46 3.88
CA SER A 170 -25.44 -11.30 3.45
C SER A 170 -24.44 -10.50 2.63
N LEU A 171 -23.19 -10.99 2.54
CA LEU A 171 -22.19 -10.43 1.65
C LEU A 171 -22.54 -10.73 0.19
N ALA A 172 -22.51 -9.70 -0.64
CA ALA A 172 -22.69 -9.80 -2.09
C ALA A 172 -21.36 -10.12 -2.77
N GLY A 173 -21.37 -11.03 -3.74
CA GLY A 173 -20.29 -11.17 -4.71
C GLY A 173 -20.25 -9.98 -5.66
N PHE A 174 -19.10 -9.69 -6.28
CA PHE A 174 -18.93 -8.54 -7.18
C PHE A 174 -19.92 -8.49 -8.35
N SER A 175 -20.47 -9.63 -8.76
CA SER A 175 -21.45 -9.75 -9.83
C SER A 175 -22.92 -9.55 -9.38
N GLN A 176 -23.18 -9.42 -8.09
CA GLN A 176 -24.53 -9.45 -7.52
C GLN A 176 -25.10 -8.06 -7.18
N GLY A 177 -24.25 -7.04 -7.11
CA GLY A 177 -24.67 -5.69 -6.70
C GLY A 177 -24.89 -4.74 -7.87
N ASN A 178 -25.70 -3.70 -7.65
CA ASN A 178 -25.80 -2.57 -8.56
C ASN A 178 -24.69 -1.56 -8.29
N VAL A 179 -23.53 -1.82 -8.85
CA VAL A 179 -22.31 -1.00 -8.66
C VAL A 179 -22.43 0.41 -9.26
N LEU A 180 -23.37 0.62 -10.17
CA LEU A 180 -23.63 1.93 -10.81
C LEU A 180 -24.52 2.84 -9.96
N SER A 181 -25.16 2.29 -8.93
CA SER A 181 -25.97 3.07 -7.98
C SER A 181 -25.08 4.04 -7.17
N ASP A 182 -25.62 5.19 -6.79
CA ASP A 182 -24.99 6.16 -5.87
C ASP A 182 -25.05 5.73 -4.39
N ILE A 183 -25.61 4.56 -4.12
CA ILE A 183 -25.73 3.98 -2.78
C ILE A 183 -24.36 3.42 -2.30
N CYS A 184 -24.08 3.59 -1.01
CA CYS A 184 -22.90 3.04 -0.37
C CYS A 184 -22.77 1.53 -0.63
N LEU A 185 -21.58 1.09 -1.04
CA LEU A 185 -21.34 -0.32 -1.41
C LEU A 185 -21.53 -1.29 -0.23
N ILE A 186 -21.27 -0.86 1.02
CA ILE A 186 -21.63 -1.66 2.21
C ILE A 186 -23.13 -1.86 2.30
N LYS A 187 -23.93 -0.84 1.97
CA LYS A 187 -25.38 -0.92 1.93
C LYS A 187 -25.92 -1.83 0.82
N GLN A 188 -25.08 -2.18 -0.14
CA GLN A 188 -25.38 -3.16 -1.19
C GLN A 188 -24.82 -4.56 -0.85
N GLY A 189 -24.26 -4.77 0.35
CA GLY A 189 -23.70 -6.02 0.79
C GLY A 189 -22.21 -6.25 0.43
N PHE A 190 -21.58 -5.31 -0.27
CA PHE A 190 -20.17 -5.48 -0.65
C PHE A 190 -19.21 -5.29 0.53
N LEU A 191 -18.17 -6.11 0.58
CA LEU A 191 -17.09 -5.96 1.54
C LEU A 191 -16.20 -4.75 1.16
N CYS A 192 -16.64 -3.55 1.56
CA CYS A 192 -15.94 -2.30 1.31
C CYS A 192 -15.27 -1.80 2.60
N ILE A 193 -13.94 -1.74 2.62
CA ILE A 193 -13.17 -1.32 3.81
C ILE A 193 -12.71 0.14 3.78
N GLY A 194 -13.33 0.96 2.93
CA GLY A 194 -13.04 2.39 2.82
C GLY A 194 -13.33 3.20 4.08
N SER A 195 -14.20 2.66 4.96
CA SER A 195 -14.49 3.24 6.28
C SER A 195 -13.34 3.19 7.28
N SER A 196 -12.32 2.40 6.98
CA SER A 196 -11.14 2.22 7.84
C SER A 196 -9.84 2.44 7.08
N THR A 197 -9.92 2.83 5.81
CA THR A 197 -8.78 3.09 4.92
C THR A 197 -8.52 4.59 4.87
N ARG A 198 -7.24 5.00 4.99
CA ARG A 198 -6.86 6.42 4.88
C ARG A 198 -7.24 7.01 3.52
N ASN A 199 -7.68 8.25 3.55
CA ASN A 199 -8.06 9.02 2.36
C ASN A 199 -6.85 9.48 1.51
N GLY A 200 -7.09 10.35 0.53
CA GLY A 200 -6.09 11.00 -0.31
C GLY A 200 -5.93 10.37 -1.69
N CYS A 201 -6.75 9.36 -2.03
CA CYS A 201 -6.80 8.80 -3.38
C CYS A 201 -7.99 9.32 -4.20
N LEU A 202 -8.82 10.21 -3.64
CA LEU A 202 -10.07 10.69 -4.25
C LEU A 202 -11.11 9.57 -4.50
N ALA A 203 -10.97 8.42 -3.82
CA ALA A 203 -11.89 7.28 -3.87
C ALA A 203 -12.22 6.77 -5.30
N PRO A 204 -11.24 6.51 -6.20
CA PRO A 204 -11.53 6.11 -7.57
C PRO A 204 -12.33 4.79 -7.63
N CYS A 205 -11.94 3.78 -6.82
CA CYS A 205 -12.65 2.50 -6.80
C CYS A 205 -14.13 2.65 -6.44
N PRO A 206 -14.52 3.25 -5.30
CA PRO A 206 -15.93 3.45 -4.99
C PRO A 206 -16.66 4.31 -6.02
N ARG A 207 -16.03 5.32 -6.61
CA ARG A 207 -16.64 6.14 -7.67
C ARG A 207 -16.93 5.33 -8.93
N ALA A 208 -16.03 4.41 -9.29
CA ALA A 208 -16.21 3.48 -10.40
C ALA A 208 -17.13 2.29 -10.08
N GLY A 209 -17.71 2.23 -8.89
CA GLY A 209 -18.64 1.15 -8.50
C GLY A 209 -17.97 -0.07 -7.85
N PHE A 210 -16.68 0.00 -7.53
CA PHE A 210 -15.96 -1.10 -6.88
C PHE A 210 -15.72 -0.82 -5.40
N PRO A 211 -15.83 -1.82 -4.50
CA PRO A 211 -15.53 -1.63 -3.09
C PRO A 211 -14.07 -1.24 -2.88
N CYS A 212 -13.84 -0.40 -1.87
CA CYS A 212 -12.48 -0.09 -1.44
C CYS A 212 -11.86 -1.33 -0.80
N VAL A 213 -10.68 -1.72 -1.28
CA VAL A 213 -9.94 -2.89 -0.80
C VAL A 213 -8.80 -2.54 0.17
N GLY A 214 -8.67 -1.26 0.54
CA GLY A 214 -7.73 -0.84 1.59
C GLY A 214 -6.28 -0.60 1.14
N CYS A 215 -6.04 -0.40 -0.14
CA CYS A 215 -4.70 -0.31 -0.73
C CYS A 215 -3.78 0.77 -0.11
N ARG A 216 -4.33 1.78 0.55
CA ARG A 216 -3.57 2.84 1.24
C ARG A 216 -3.30 2.53 2.72
N GLY A 217 -3.78 1.39 3.21
CA GLY A 217 -3.69 1.04 4.61
C GLY A 217 -4.66 1.83 5.51
N PRO A 218 -4.64 1.55 6.84
CA PRO A 218 -5.49 2.24 7.81
C PRO A 218 -5.10 3.71 7.97
N SER A 219 -6.00 4.53 8.54
CA SER A 219 -5.67 5.90 8.97
C SER A 219 -4.58 5.89 10.04
N ASP A 220 -3.89 7.03 10.23
CA ASP A 220 -2.79 7.09 11.21
C ASP A 220 -3.23 6.72 12.62
N THR A 221 -4.40 7.18 13.06
CA THR A 221 -4.98 6.78 14.36
C THR A 221 -5.21 5.27 14.48
N LEU A 222 -5.61 4.60 13.41
CA LEU A 222 -5.80 3.14 13.42
C LEU A 222 -4.46 2.40 13.37
N MET A 223 -3.46 2.95 12.67
CA MET A 223 -2.10 2.40 12.67
C MET A 223 -1.49 2.42 14.06
N GLU A 224 -1.63 3.52 14.80
CA GLU A 224 -1.15 3.65 16.18
C GLU A 224 -1.80 2.64 17.13
N LYS A 225 -3.07 2.31 16.89
CA LYS A 225 -3.83 1.33 17.69
C LYS A 225 -3.59 -0.11 17.28
N GLY A 226 -2.91 -0.34 16.16
CA GLY A 226 -2.55 -1.65 15.65
C GLY A 226 -3.67 -2.37 14.89
N LYS A 227 -3.34 -3.55 14.38
CA LYS A 227 -4.18 -4.38 13.51
C LYS A 227 -5.55 -4.72 14.05
N THR A 228 -5.62 -5.09 15.33
CA THR A 228 -6.89 -5.46 15.99
C THR A 228 -7.88 -4.30 15.91
N ALA A 229 -7.42 -3.07 16.15
CA ALA A 229 -8.25 -1.88 16.05
C ALA A 229 -8.75 -1.63 14.62
N TRP A 230 -7.92 -1.92 13.62
CA TRP A 230 -8.33 -1.81 12.22
C TRP A 230 -9.45 -2.80 11.88
N LEU A 231 -9.29 -4.08 12.21
CA LEU A 231 -10.33 -5.10 12.01
C LEU A 231 -11.62 -4.76 12.77
N GLN A 232 -11.51 -4.37 14.03
CA GLN A 232 -12.67 -3.96 14.84
C GLN A 232 -13.38 -2.72 14.25
N SER A 233 -12.63 -1.78 13.68
CA SER A 233 -13.22 -0.61 13.01
C SER A 233 -14.06 -1.02 11.80
N ILE A 234 -13.59 -1.98 11.00
CA ILE A 234 -14.33 -2.52 9.86
C ILE A 234 -15.59 -3.24 10.35
N GLN A 235 -15.47 -4.15 11.32
CA GLN A 235 -16.59 -4.91 11.88
C GLN A 235 -17.69 -3.98 12.41
N ARG A 236 -17.32 -2.99 13.23
CA ARG A 236 -18.28 -2.01 13.79
C ARG A 236 -19.06 -1.26 12.74
N ILE A 237 -18.44 -0.93 11.60
CA ILE A 237 -19.13 -0.26 10.51
C ILE A 237 -20.16 -1.20 9.84
N PHE A 238 -19.81 -2.47 9.64
CA PHE A 238 -20.75 -3.46 9.12
C PHE A 238 -21.93 -3.68 10.06
N GLU A 239 -21.69 -3.84 11.36
CA GLU A 239 -22.75 -3.93 12.38
C GLU A 239 -23.68 -2.71 12.37
N THR A 240 -23.12 -1.51 12.18
CA THR A 240 -23.90 -0.27 12.13
C THR A 240 -24.74 -0.14 10.88
N LEU A 241 -24.21 -0.54 9.71
CA LEU A 241 -24.81 -0.27 8.41
C LEU A 241 -25.57 -1.45 7.80
N THR A 242 -25.45 -2.66 8.34
CA THR A 242 -26.00 -3.89 7.76
C THR A 242 -26.60 -4.78 8.83
N ASP A 243 -27.29 -5.83 8.40
CA ASP A 243 -27.72 -6.95 9.25
C ASP A 243 -26.94 -8.23 8.90
N ILE A 244 -25.77 -8.09 8.27
CA ILE A 244 -24.87 -9.20 7.93
C ILE A 244 -24.26 -9.76 9.22
N PRO A 245 -24.31 -11.08 9.45
CA PRO A 245 -23.69 -11.69 10.62
C PRO A 245 -22.20 -11.37 10.73
N ALA A 246 -21.72 -11.05 11.93
CA ALA A 246 -20.31 -10.72 12.19
C ALA A 246 -19.38 -11.84 11.75
N GLU A 247 -19.79 -13.09 11.86
CA GLU A 247 -19.03 -14.26 11.42
C GLU A 247 -18.80 -14.24 9.89
N GLU A 248 -19.82 -13.90 9.12
CA GLU A 248 -19.73 -13.79 7.65
C GLU A 248 -18.78 -12.65 7.24
N VAL A 249 -18.87 -11.49 7.90
CA VAL A 249 -17.95 -10.37 7.70
C VAL A 249 -16.52 -10.80 8.01
N ASN A 250 -16.29 -11.49 9.13
CA ASN A 250 -14.97 -11.99 9.53
C ASN A 250 -14.41 -13.00 8.54
N LYS A 251 -15.24 -13.90 8.03
CA LYS A 251 -14.86 -14.85 6.97
C LYS A 251 -14.46 -14.11 5.69
N GLY A 252 -15.23 -13.11 5.29
CA GLY A 252 -14.92 -12.25 4.14
C GLY A 252 -13.60 -11.49 4.32
N LEU A 253 -13.37 -10.91 5.49
CA LEU A 253 -12.13 -10.20 5.80
C LEU A 253 -10.89 -11.11 5.79
N ARG A 254 -11.05 -12.40 6.06
CA ARG A 254 -9.98 -13.41 5.99
C ARG A 254 -9.79 -13.98 4.58
N SER A 255 -10.68 -13.70 3.65
CA SER A 255 -10.54 -14.16 2.28
C SER A 255 -9.56 -13.27 1.50
N PRO A 256 -8.44 -13.79 1.00
CA PRO A 256 -7.51 -13.01 0.18
C PRO A 256 -8.15 -12.43 -1.09
N GLN A 257 -9.19 -13.07 -1.61
CA GLN A 257 -9.93 -12.62 -2.80
C GLN A 257 -10.76 -11.36 -2.55
N LEU A 258 -11.25 -11.17 -1.32
CA LEU A 258 -12.12 -10.05 -0.97
C LEU A 258 -11.39 -8.93 -0.23
N SER A 259 -10.31 -9.24 0.45
CA SER A 259 -9.59 -8.29 1.31
C SER A 259 -8.08 -8.38 1.14
N LEU A 260 -7.62 -8.48 -0.11
CA LEU A 260 -6.22 -8.70 -0.49
C LEU A 260 -5.24 -7.80 0.30
N PHE A 261 -5.58 -6.54 0.52
CA PHE A 261 -4.69 -5.59 1.18
C PHE A 261 -4.62 -5.72 2.70
N LEU A 262 -5.56 -6.38 3.35
CA LEU A 262 -5.45 -6.71 4.78
C LEU A 262 -4.35 -7.74 5.06
N PHE A 263 -3.99 -8.54 4.07
CA PHE A 263 -2.99 -9.60 4.18
C PHE A 263 -1.60 -9.20 3.66
N GLN A 264 -1.48 -8.02 3.08
CA GLN A 264 -0.24 -7.55 2.45
C GLN A 264 0.70 -6.81 3.41
N PHE A 265 0.39 -6.78 4.69
CA PHE A 265 1.25 -6.17 5.69
C PHE A 265 2.16 -7.24 6.29
N SER A 266 3.47 -7.08 6.16
CA SER A 266 4.48 -8.03 6.62
C SER A 266 4.40 -8.36 8.12
N ASP A 267 3.84 -7.47 8.91
CA ASP A 267 3.65 -7.64 10.37
C ASP A 267 2.19 -7.91 10.72
N TYR A 268 1.51 -8.73 9.93
CA TYR A 268 0.11 -9.03 10.14
C TYR A 268 -0.18 -9.78 11.47
N ASP A 269 0.80 -10.33 12.12
CA ASP A 269 0.72 -11.05 13.41
C ASP A 269 0.68 -10.15 14.66
N GLY A 270 0.52 -8.83 14.49
CA GLY A 270 0.22 -7.91 15.60
C GLY A 270 1.20 -6.77 15.84
N THR A 271 2.27 -6.71 15.08
CA THR A 271 3.27 -5.63 15.18
C THR A 271 3.27 -4.75 13.93
N THR A 272 2.09 -4.24 13.52
CA THR A 272 2.07 -3.12 12.58
C THR A 272 2.83 -1.98 13.21
N ARG A 273 4.06 -1.76 12.76
CA ARG A 273 4.80 -0.57 13.18
C ARG A 273 4.00 0.64 12.73
N PRO A 274 3.70 1.58 13.63
CA PRO A 274 3.15 2.86 13.21
C PRO A 274 4.08 3.43 12.14
N ILE A 275 3.53 4.10 11.13
CA ILE A 275 4.31 5.02 10.30
C ILE A 275 4.90 6.01 11.29
N ARG A 276 6.14 5.80 11.69
CA ARG A 276 6.72 6.55 12.79
C ARG A 276 6.77 8.02 12.41
N PRO A 277 6.18 8.92 13.21
CA PRO A 277 6.60 10.30 13.18
C PRO A 277 8.10 10.31 13.46
N LYS A 278 8.85 11.14 12.77
CA LYS A 278 10.28 11.35 13.02
C LYS A 278 10.51 11.54 14.51
N GLU A 279 10.76 10.49 15.26
CA GLU A 279 11.54 10.61 16.47
C GLU A 279 12.99 10.69 16.00
N LYS A 280 13.59 11.84 16.26
CA LYS A 280 15.01 12.08 16.09
C LYS A 280 15.75 10.90 16.70
N MET A 281 16.32 10.05 15.85
CA MET A 281 17.43 9.22 16.28
C MET A 281 18.65 10.15 16.36
N ILE A 282 19.04 10.43 17.60
CA ILE A 282 20.35 11.00 17.96
C ILE A 282 21.44 10.01 17.57
#